data_80fc2cbe6247b2c0a5c56f0f43adf867
#
_entry.id   80fc2cbe6247b2c0a5c56f0f43adf867
#
_cell.length_a   1.000
_cell.length_b   1.000
_cell.length_c   1.000
_cell.angle_alpha   90.00
_cell.angle_beta   90.00
_cell.angle_gamma   90.00
#
_symmetry.space_group_name_H-M   'P 1'
#
loop_
_entity.id
_entity.type
_entity.pdbx_description
1 polymer ?
#
loop_
_entity_poly.entity_id
_entity_poly.type
_entity_poly.pdbx_seq_one_letter_code
_entity_poly.pdbx_strand_id
1 'polypeptide(L)' 'MFIDLTLDNDNINRRYLIAVDNISLVEEVGESSYIILKSGGCLSVKESIDYIKSLLDNVK' A
#
# COMPACT_ATOMS: atom_id res chain seq x y z
N MET A 1 10.00 -1.80 -9.84
CA MET A 1 10.12 -1.15 -8.53
C MET A 1 9.05 -1.61 -7.57
N PHE A 2 9.42 -1.80 -6.33
CA PHE A 2 8.50 -2.31 -5.32
C PHE A 2 8.53 -1.41 -4.08
N ILE A 3 7.42 -1.33 -3.40
CA ILE A 3 7.37 -0.71 -2.08
C ILE A 3 6.95 -1.76 -1.05
N ASP A 4 7.39 -1.56 0.17
CA ASP A 4 7.22 -2.50 1.27
C ASP A 4 6.10 -2.00 2.17
N LEU A 5 4.99 -2.71 2.23
CA LEU A 5 3.84 -2.31 3.05
C LEU A 5 3.40 -3.46 3.95
N THR A 6 2.74 -3.11 5.04
CA THR A 6 2.27 -4.06 6.03
C THR A 6 0.76 -4.23 5.91
N LEU A 7 0.32 -5.46 5.71
CA LEU A 7 -1.10 -5.76 5.61
C LEU A 7 -1.79 -5.46 6.94
N ASP A 8 -2.91 -4.76 6.88
CA ASP A 8 -3.72 -4.46 8.05
C ASP A 8 -4.64 -5.64 8.34
N ASN A 9 -4.11 -6.60 9.09
CA ASN A 9 -4.83 -7.84 9.36
C ASN A 9 -4.58 -8.28 10.79
N ASP A 10 -5.46 -7.91 11.69
CA ASP A 10 -5.55 -8.35 13.09
C ASP A 10 -4.19 -8.43 13.81
N ASN A 11 -3.73 -9.66 14.07
CA ASN A 11 -2.54 -9.89 14.89
C ASN A 11 -1.34 -10.35 14.07
N ILE A 12 -1.47 -10.46 12.76
CA ILE A 12 -0.40 -10.95 11.91
C ILE A 12 0.20 -9.79 11.14
N ASN A 13 1.48 -9.55 11.37
CA ASN A 13 2.20 -8.47 10.65
C ASN A 13 2.79 -9.04 9.37
N ARG A 14 1.99 -9.08 8.31
CA ARG A 14 2.46 -9.55 7.02
C ARG A 14 3.02 -8.40 6.21
N ARG A 15 4.25 -8.55 5.77
CA ARG A 15 4.89 -7.57 4.89
C ARG A 15 4.72 -8.00 3.45
N TYR A 16 4.38 -7.04 2.61
CA TYR A 16 4.17 -7.30 1.19
C TYR A 16 5.04 -6.35 0.39
N LEU A 17 5.70 -6.88 -0.62
CA LEU A 17 6.36 -6.06 -1.63
C LEU A 17 5.37 -5.88 -2.77
N ILE A 18 4.98 -4.66 -3.00
CA ILE A 18 3.97 -4.35 -4.00
C ILE A 18 4.62 -3.64 -5.17
N ALA A 19 4.39 -4.15 -6.37
CA ALA A 19 4.91 -3.52 -7.58
C ALA A 19 4.25 -2.17 -7.77
N VAL A 20 5.06 -1.12 -7.84
CA VAL A 20 4.55 0.24 -8.01
C VAL A 20 3.70 0.35 -9.27
N ASP A 21 4.10 -0.32 -10.34
CA ASP A 21 3.38 -0.28 -11.61
C ASP A 21 2.01 -0.96 -11.55
N ASN A 22 1.75 -1.74 -10.50
CA ASN A 22 0.48 -2.44 -10.35
C ASN A 22 -0.50 -1.67 -9.47
N ILE A 23 -0.11 -0.51 -8.95
CA ILE A 23 -0.98 0.30 -8.10
C ILE A 23 -1.83 1.20 -8.98
N SER A 24 -3.15 1.07 -8.86
CA SER A 24 -4.08 1.92 -9.58
C SER A 24 -4.42 3.16 -8.76
N LEU A 25 -4.75 2.94 -7.49
CA LEU A 25 -5.13 4.05 -6.63
C LEU A 25 -4.90 3.67 -5.16
N VAL A 26 -4.66 4.69 -4.35
CA VAL A 26 -4.53 4.53 -2.89
C VAL A 26 -5.57 5.42 -2.24
N GLU A 27 -6.38 4.84 -1.36
CA GLU A 27 -7.44 5.55 -0.67
C GLU A 27 -7.10 5.67 0.81
N GLU A 28 -7.31 6.87 1.37
CA GLU A 28 -7.12 7.08 2.80
C GLU A 28 -8.34 6.58 3.56
N VAL A 29 -8.11 5.73 4.56
CA VAL A 29 -9.18 5.19 5.40
C VAL A 29 -8.75 5.34 6.85
N GLY A 30 -9.16 6.42 7.50
CA GLY A 30 -8.70 6.74 8.84
C GLY A 30 -7.18 6.91 8.84
N GLU A 31 -6.49 6.16 9.68
CA GLU A 31 -5.02 6.20 9.77
C GLU A 31 -4.36 5.17 8.85
N SER A 32 -5.17 4.34 8.21
CA SER A 32 -4.69 3.28 7.31
C SER A 32 -4.95 3.67 5.86
N SER A 33 -4.62 2.77 4.95
CA SER A 33 -4.83 3.01 3.53
C SER A 33 -5.36 1.77 2.85
N TYR A 34 -6.06 1.97 1.75
CA TYR A 34 -6.63 0.91 0.94
C TYR A 34 -6.04 1.03 -0.46
N ILE A 35 -5.40 -0.02 -0.92
CA ILE A 35 -4.71 0.01 -2.21
C ILE A 35 -5.48 -0.84 -3.20
N ILE A 36 -5.79 -0.26 -4.34
CA ILE A 36 -6.44 -0.97 -5.44
C ILE A 36 -5.40 -1.23 -6.51
N LEU A 37 -5.28 -2.49 -6.89
CA LEU A 37 -4.29 -2.94 -7.85
C LEU A 37 -4.86 -2.97 -9.26
N LYS A 38 -4.04 -2.69 -10.24
CA LYS A 38 -4.45 -2.75 -11.64
C LYS A 38 -4.84 -4.16 -12.05
N SER A 39 -4.26 -5.15 -11.41
CA SER A 39 -4.59 -6.55 -11.69
C SER A 39 -5.97 -6.96 -11.17
N GLY A 40 -6.64 -6.10 -10.42
CA GLY A 40 -8.00 -6.35 -9.95
C GLY A 40 -8.11 -6.68 -8.47
N GLY A 41 -7.00 -6.83 -7.77
CA GLY A 41 -7.02 -7.07 -6.33
C GLY A 41 -7.02 -5.78 -5.53
N CYS A 42 -7.22 -5.91 -4.23
CA CYS A 42 -7.13 -4.78 -3.31
C CYS A 42 -6.54 -5.23 -1.99
N LEU A 43 -5.90 -4.29 -1.30
CA LEU A 43 -5.21 -4.56 -0.05
C LEU A 43 -5.47 -3.44 0.95
N SER A 44 -5.74 -3.83 2.21
CA SER A 44 -5.79 -2.87 3.30
C SER A 44 -4.44 -2.91 4.01
N VAL A 45 -3.78 -1.78 4.12
CA VAL A 45 -2.45 -1.70 4.72
C VAL A 45 -2.45 -0.75 5.89
N LYS A 46 -1.51 -0.94 6.81
CA LYS A 46 -1.42 -0.14 8.03
C LYS A 46 -0.84 1.25 7.80
N GLU A 47 -0.03 1.39 6.77
CA GLU A 47 0.66 2.64 6.48
C GLU A 47 -0.31 3.73 6.08
N SER A 48 -0.03 4.97 6.48
CA SER A 48 -0.84 6.11 6.10
C SER A 48 -0.62 6.46 4.64
N ILE A 49 -1.58 7.18 4.06
CA ILE A 49 -1.46 7.61 2.67
C ILE A 49 -0.26 8.54 2.48
N ASP A 50 0.05 9.35 3.49
CA ASP A 50 1.21 10.24 3.41
C ASP A 50 2.52 9.46 3.36
N TYR A 51 2.61 8.40 4.15
CA TYR A 51 3.78 7.54 4.14
C TYR A 51 3.94 6.84 2.78
N ILE A 52 2.83 6.32 2.25
CA ILE A 52 2.84 5.65 0.95
C ILE A 52 3.24 6.63 -0.15
N LYS A 53 2.70 7.84 -0.10
CA LYS A 53 3.06 8.88 -1.07
C LYS A 53 4.56 9.16 -1.03
N SER A 54 5.11 9.22 0.18
CA SER A 54 6.54 9.44 0.37
C SER A 54 7.36 8.31 -0.29
N LEU A 55 6.93 7.06 -0.11
CA LEU A 55 7.60 5.92 -0.74
C LEU A 55 7.54 6.01 -2.26
N LEU A 56 6.37 6.36 -2.80
CA LEU A 56 6.19 6.46 -4.25
C LEU A 56 7.03 7.59 -4.84
N ASP A 57 7.18 8.69 -4.12
CA ASP A 57 7.98 9.81 -4.58
C ASP A 57 9.47 9.45 -4.62
N ASN A 58 9.91 8.49 -3.82
CA ASN A 58 11.30 8.09 -3.75
C ASN A 58 11.71 7.04 -4.77
N VAL A 59 10.76 6.45 -5.50
CA VAL A 59 11.05 5.39 -6.47
C VAL A 59 11.05 5.88 -7.91
N LYS A 60 11.32 7.13 -8.10
CA LYS A 60 11.35 7.70 -9.45
C LYS A 60 12.61 7.32 -10.22
#